data_2521cf82a97e63128915a558971a10f0
#
_entry.id   2521cf82a97e63128915a558971a10f0
#
_cell.length_a   1.000
_cell.length_b   1.000
_cell.length_c   1.000
_cell.angle_alpha   90.00
_cell.angle_beta   90.00
_cell.angle_gamma   90.00
#
_symmetry.space_group_name_H-M   'P 1'
#
loop_
_entity.id
_entity.type
_entity.pdbx_description
1 polymer ?
#
loop_
_entity_poly.entity_id
_entity_poly.type
_entity_poly.pdbx_seq_one_letter_code
_entity_poly.pdbx_strand_id
1 'polypeptide(L)'
;MNKTLNRIRNSESLERLGKEMRISRELSGIAQGKVRGMRQATISKIENGGDVTLDTFVSYASALGLEVSLVPIGQARWQSSMTNKVASIPVSSKPVDLLTEFSDLKDAE
;
A
#
# COMPACT_ATOMS: atom_id res chain seq x y z
N MET A 1 -17.40 26.71 14.68
CA MET A 1 -16.42 27.03 14.40
C MET A 1 -15.29 26.31 14.79
N ASN A 2 -15.07 26.03 15.85
CA ASN A 2 -13.97 25.32 16.27
C ASN A 2 -13.90 23.92 15.85
N LYS A 3 -14.97 23.40 15.34
CA LYS A 3 -14.97 22.06 14.87
C LYS A 3 -14.03 21.90 13.76
N THR A 4 -13.91 22.86 12.89
CA THR A 4 -13.00 22.74 11.78
C THR A 4 -11.59 22.72 12.21
N LEU A 5 -11.30 23.41 13.32
CA LEU A 5 -9.94 23.42 13.79
C LEU A 5 -9.53 22.10 14.38
N ASN A 6 -10.49 21.35 14.90
CA ASN A 6 -10.16 20.10 15.51
C ASN A 6 -10.10 18.94 14.54
N ARG A 7 -10.53 19.19 13.31
CA ARG A 7 -10.54 18.13 12.35
C ARG A 7 -9.44 18.33 11.35
N ILE A 8 -8.44 17.51 11.43
CA ILE A 8 -7.32 17.58 10.51
C ILE A 8 -7.53 16.59 9.41
N ARG A 9 -7.51 17.09 8.19
CA ARG A 9 -7.65 16.21 7.05
C ARG A 9 -6.29 15.97 6.47
N ASN A 10 -6.00 14.74 6.18
CA ASN A 10 -4.73 14.36 5.60
C ASN A 10 -4.92 14.09 4.12
N SER A 11 -5.26 15.15 3.40
CA SER A 11 -5.59 15.01 2.00
C SER A 11 -4.47 14.39 1.20
N GLU A 12 -3.25 14.80 1.46
CA GLU A 12 -2.13 14.24 0.73
C GLU A 12 -1.98 12.76 0.95
N SER A 13 -2.14 12.33 2.20
CA SER A 13 -2.02 10.91 2.52
C SER A 13 -3.15 10.12 1.89
N LEU A 14 -4.36 10.67 1.94
CA LEU A 14 -5.50 10.00 1.35
C LEU A 14 -5.37 9.88 -0.16
N GLU A 15 -4.87 10.93 -0.80
CA GLU A 15 -4.67 10.90 -2.24
C GLU A 15 -3.57 9.91 -2.61
N ARG A 16 -2.51 9.87 -1.83
CA ARG A 16 -1.43 8.94 -2.09
C ARG A 16 -1.90 7.50 -1.94
N LEU A 17 -2.63 7.23 -0.87
CA LEU A 17 -3.16 5.89 -0.65
C LEU A 17 -4.13 5.49 -1.74
N GLY A 18 -4.98 6.43 -2.14
CA GLY A 18 -5.93 6.15 -3.21
C GLY A 18 -5.23 5.83 -4.51
N LYS A 19 -4.16 6.55 -4.80
CA LYS A 19 -3.40 6.33 -6.01
C LYS A 19 -2.71 4.96 -5.96
N GLU A 20 -2.17 4.60 -4.82
CA GLU A 20 -1.53 3.30 -4.67
C GLU A 20 -2.54 2.17 -4.87
N MET A 21 -3.74 2.34 -4.33
CA MET A 21 -4.78 1.34 -4.51
C MET A 21 -5.17 1.21 -5.96
N ARG A 22 -5.29 2.35 -6.64
CA ARG A 22 -5.64 2.34 -8.05
C ARG A 22 -4.57 1.63 -8.88
N ILE A 23 -3.31 1.91 -8.61
CA ILE A 23 -2.22 1.29 -9.34
C ILE A 23 -2.25 -0.23 -9.11
N SER A 24 -2.43 -0.65 -7.86
CA SER A 24 -2.51 -2.07 -7.55
C SER A 24 -3.66 -2.73 -8.27
N ARG A 25 -4.82 -2.05 -8.32
CA ARG A 25 -5.97 -2.60 -8.98
C ARG A 25 -5.72 -2.73 -10.48
N GLU A 26 -5.13 -1.71 -11.07
CA GLU A 26 -4.86 -1.71 -12.50
C GLU A 26 -3.83 -2.77 -12.87
N LEU A 27 -2.82 -2.92 -12.03
CA LEU A 27 -1.81 -3.95 -12.28
C LEU A 27 -2.40 -5.35 -12.16
N SER A 28 -3.44 -5.50 -11.36
CA SER A 28 -4.13 -6.77 -11.25
C SER A 28 -5.11 -7.00 -12.38
N GLY A 29 -5.32 -6.00 -13.23
CA GLY A 29 -6.24 -6.13 -14.35
C GLY A 29 -7.70 -6.11 -13.96
N ILE A 30 -8.03 -5.50 -12.82
CA ILE A 30 -9.40 -5.48 -12.32
C ILE A 30 -10.02 -4.10 -12.55
N ALA A 31 -11.16 -4.05 -13.20
CA ALA A 31 -11.89 -2.80 -13.37
C ALA A 31 -12.59 -2.42 -12.08
N GLN A 32 -12.85 -1.13 -11.90
CA GLN A 32 -13.51 -0.66 -10.69
C GLN A 32 -14.80 -1.40 -10.39
N GLY A 33 -15.57 -1.66 -11.41
CA GLY A 33 -16.87 -2.32 -11.21
C GLY A 33 -16.78 -3.81 -11.00
N LYS A 34 -15.58 -4.37 -11.02
CA LYS A 34 -15.40 -5.81 -10.89
C LYS A 34 -14.75 -6.22 -9.58
N VAL A 35 -14.56 -5.31 -8.67
CA VAL A 35 -13.98 -5.65 -7.38
C VAL A 35 -15.04 -6.34 -6.54
N ARG A 36 -14.72 -7.54 -6.11
CA ARG A 36 -15.69 -8.35 -5.42
C ARG A 36 -16.14 -7.75 -4.11
N GLY A 37 -17.46 -7.68 -3.93
CA GLY A 37 -18.02 -7.18 -2.67
C GLY A 37 -17.96 -5.68 -2.49
N MET A 38 -17.59 -4.93 -3.53
CA MET A 38 -17.45 -3.50 -3.41
C MET A 38 -18.19 -2.80 -4.54
N ARG A 39 -18.75 -1.65 -4.22
CA ARG A 39 -19.43 -0.85 -5.23
C ARG A 39 -18.41 0.02 -5.95
N GLN A 40 -18.65 0.20 -7.24
CA GLN A 40 -17.74 1.02 -8.04
C GLN A 40 -17.62 2.43 -7.48
N ALA A 41 -18.71 3.01 -7.01
CA ALA A 41 -18.68 4.36 -6.46
C ALA A 41 -17.78 4.46 -5.24
N THR A 42 -17.78 3.42 -4.40
CA THR A 42 -16.93 3.39 -3.22
C THR A 42 -15.47 3.32 -3.61
N ILE A 43 -15.16 2.47 -4.58
CA ILE A 43 -13.79 2.34 -5.05
C ILE A 43 -13.31 3.63 -5.68
N SER A 44 -14.15 4.26 -6.48
CA SER A 44 -13.80 5.52 -7.09
C SER A 44 -13.52 6.57 -6.03
N LYS A 45 -14.32 6.59 -4.95
CA LYS A 45 -14.10 7.54 -3.88
C LYS A 45 -12.76 7.32 -3.21
N ILE A 46 -12.41 6.07 -2.93
CA ILE A 46 -11.13 5.76 -2.32
C ILE A 46 -9.99 6.17 -3.23
N GLU A 47 -10.08 5.85 -4.49
CA GLU A 47 -8.98 6.11 -5.43
C GLU A 47 -8.79 7.59 -5.70
N ASN A 48 -9.81 8.38 -5.44
CA ASN A 48 -9.70 9.83 -5.58
C ASN A 48 -9.39 10.53 -4.27
N GLY A 49 -9.02 9.78 -3.25
CA GLY A 49 -8.62 10.36 -1.98
C GLY A 49 -9.76 10.77 -1.08
N GLY A 50 -10.94 10.19 -1.30
CA GLY A 50 -12.09 10.50 -0.47
C GLY A 50 -12.01 9.81 0.87
N ASP A 51 -12.84 10.29 1.79
CA ASP A 51 -12.88 9.78 3.16
C ASP A 51 -13.84 8.61 3.24
N VAL A 52 -13.36 7.46 3.65
CA VAL A 52 -14.20 6.28 3.86
C VAL A 52 -13.83 5.71 5.22
N THR A 53 -14.65 4.80 5.70
CA THR A 53 -14.33 4.17 6.98
C THR A 53 -13.11 3.28 6.79
N LEU A 54 -12.42 3.06 7.88
CA LEU A 54 -11.25 2.19 7.86
C LEU A 54 -11.64 0.78 7.40
N ASP A 55 -12.78 0.32 7.87
CA ASP A 55 -13.26 -1.01 7.49
C ASP A 55 -13.43 -1.11 5.98
N THR A 56 -13.99 -0.08 5.37
CA THR A 56 -14.17 -0.06 3.93
C THR A 56 -12.83 -0.07 3.20
N PHE A 57 -11.90 0.71 3.70
CA PHE A 57 -10.58 0.78 3.08
C PHE A 57 -9.86 -0.57 3.18
N VAL A 58 -9.91 -1.19 4.36
CA VAL A 58 -9.27 -2.48 4.56
C VAL A 58 -9.92 -3.55 3.69
N SER A 59 -11.24 -3.47 3.52
CA SER A 59 -11.93 -4.41 2.65
C SER A 59 -11.44 -4.30 1.21
N TYR A 60 -11.24 -3.08 0.75
CA TYR A 60 -10.74 -2.89 -0.60
C TYR A 60 -9.31 -3.43 -0.73
N ALA A 61 -8.46 -3.13 0.25
CA ALA A 61 -7.09 -3.62 0.24
C ALA A 61 -7.08 -5.15 0.18
N SER A 62 -7.90 -5.78 1.01
CA SER A 62 -7.99 -7.24 1.03
C SER A 62 -8.44 -7.80 -0.32
N ALA A 63 -9.39 -7.13 -0.95
CA ALA A 63 -9.89 -7.58 -2.24
C ALA A 63 -8.79 -7.54 -3.30
N LEU A 64 -7.81 -6.67 -3.12
CA LEU A 64 -6.68 -6.57 -4.04
C LEU A 64 -5.49 -7.42 -3.59
N GLY A 65 -5.64 -8.17 -2.52
CA GLY A 65 -4.54 -8.99 -2.01
C GLY A 65 -3.52 -8.20 -1.23
N LEU A 66 -3.90 -7.05 -0.71
CA LEU A 66 -2.99 -6.19 0.03
C LEU A 66 -3.32 -6.20 1.51
N GLU A 67 -2.32 -5.93 2.31
CA GLU A 67 -2.50 -5.83 3.74
C GLU A 67 -2.10 -4.43 4.18
N VAL A 68 -2.92 -3.81 5.04
CA VAL A 68 -2.62 -2.47 5.54
C VAL A 68 -1.77 -2.58 6.80
N SER A 69 -0.68 -1.84 6.84
CA SER A 69 0.16 -1.83 8.02
C SER A 69 0.64 -0.41 8.26
N LEU A 70 1.17 -0.17 9.44
CA LEU A 70 1.62 1.15 9.84
C LEU A 70 3.13 1.16 10.02
N VAL A 71 3.77 2.17 9.47
CA VAL A 71 5.21 2.33 9.61
C VAL A 71 5.51 3.76 10.04
N PRO A 72 6.61 3.99 10.73
CA PRO A 72 7.00 5.35 11.09
C PRO A 72 7.22 6.20 9.85
N ILE A 73 6.96 7.49 9.95
CA ILE A 73 7.02 8.37 8.80
C ILE A 73 8.37 8.29 8.08
N GLY A 74 9.45 8.34 8.81
CA GLY A 74 10.76 8.27 8.19
C GLY A 74 10.98 6.99 7.43
N GLN A 75 10.52 5.89 8.02
CA GLN A 75 10.67 4.58 7.41
C GLN A 75 9.77 4.45 6.18
N ALA A 76 8.60 5.04 6.22
CA ALA A 76 7.70 4.99 5.08
C ALA A 76 8.33 5.66 3.88
N ARG A 77 8.97 6.82 4.08
CA ARG A 77 9.64 7.51 2.99
C ARG A 77 10.81 6.71 2.45
N TRP A 78 11.56 6.10 3.36
CA TRP A 78 12.69 5.29 2.96
C TRP A 78 12.24 4.11 2.13
N GLN A 79 11.15 3.48 2.54
CA GLN A 79 10.62 2.34 1.81
C GLN A 79 10.15 2.74 0.42
N SER A 80 9.56 3.90 0.29
CA SER A 80 9.13 4.38 -1.03
C SER A 80 10.34 4.54 -1.94
N SER A 81 11.40 5.14 -1.42
CA SER A 81 12.62 5.32 -2.19
C SER A 81 13.22 3.99 -2.59
N MET A 82 13.26 3.07 -1.65
CA MET A 82 13.81 1.75 -1.92
C MET A 82 12.99 1.00 -2.95
N THR A 83 11.69 1.14 -2.90
CA THR A 83 10.83 0.49 -3.86
C THR A 83 11.12 0.98 -5.27
N ASN A 84 11.32 2.28 -5.41
CA ASN A 84 11.64 2.83 -6.71
C ASN A 84 12.97 2.31 -7.22
N LYS A 85 13.94 2.17 -6.33
CA LYS A 85 15.23 1.64 -6.74
C LYS A 85 15.16 0.17 -7.07
N VAL A 86 14.43 -0.57 -6.26
CA VAL A 86 14.30 -2.00 -6.47
C VAL A 86 13.65 -2.31 -7.81
N ALA A 87 12.76 -1.45 -8.25
CA ALA A 87 12.09 -1.66 -9.53
C ALA A 87 13.09 -1.67 -10.68
N SER A 88 14.25 -1.06 -10.51
CA SER A 88 15.24 -1.01 -11.56
C SER A 88 16.36 -2.03 -11.38
N ILE A 89 16.28 -2.87 -10.36
CA ILE A 89 17.28 -3.87 -10.08
C ILE A 89 16.72 -5.26 -10.38
N PRO A 90 17.53 -6.14 -10.98
CA PRO A 90 17.07 -7.52 -11.22
C PRO A 90 16.71 -8.19 -9.91
N VAL A 91 15.54 -8.75 -9.86
CA VAL A 91 15.02 -9.33 -8.63
C VAL A 91 15.63 -10.67 -8.30
N SER A 92 16.11 -11.33 -9.29
CA SER A 92 16.45 -12.73 -9.17
C SER A 92 17.46 -13.11 -8.10
N SER A 93 18.28 -12.20 -7.66
CA SER A 93 19.34 -12.61 -6.79
C SER A 93 19.18 -12.40 -5.32
N LYS A 94 18.32 -11.51 -4.92
CA LYS A 94 18.33 -11.08 -3.53
C LYS A 94 17.82 -12.02 -2.47
N PRO A 95 16.67 -12.64 -2.64
CA PRO A 95 16.17 -13.50 -1.56
C PRO A 95 17.08 -14.68 -1.28
N VAL A 96 17.74 -15.17 -2.33
CA VAL A 96 18.63 -16.31 -2.17
C VAL A 96 19.84 -15.94 -1.35
N ASP A 97 20.37 -14.75 -1.58
CA ASP A 97 21.52 -14.29 -0.84
C ASP A 97 21.24 -14.20 0.64
N LEU A 98 20.07 -13.70 1.01
CA LEU A 98 19.70 -13.58 2.40
C LEU A 98 19.63 -14.94 3.08
N LEU A 99 19.07 -15.89 2.41
CA LEU A 99 18.96 -17.24 2.96
C LEU A 99 20.31 -17.86 3.14
N THR A 100 21.18 -17.63 2.20
CA THR A 100 22.55 -18.14 2.25
C THR A 100 23.27 -17.55 3.44
N GLU A 101 23.11 -16.28 3.69
CA GLU A 101 23.75 -15.62 4.81
C GLU A 101 23.28 -16.19 6.12
N PHE A 102 21.99 -16.44 6.24
CA PHE A 102 21.46 -17.02 7.47
C PHE A 102 21.97 -18.44 7.67
N SER A 103 22.08 -19.17 6.60
CA SER A 103 22.60 -20.53 6.69
C SER A 103 24.04 -20.52 7.19
N ASP A 104 24.84 -19.60 6.69
CA ASP A 104 26.22 -19.49 7.11
C ASP A 104 26.33 -19.17 8.58
N LEU A 105 25.47 -18.27 9.05
CA LEU A 105 25.49 -17.91 10.45
C LEU A 105 25.15 -19.11 11.33
N LYS A 106 24.23 -19.92 10.90
CA LYS A 106 23.89 -21.10 11.66
C LYS A 106 25.01 -22.09 11.67
N ASP A 107 25.66 -22.25 10.54
CA ASP A 107 26.76 -23.20 10.45
C ASP A 107 27.93 -22.79 11.28
N ALA A 108 28.10 -21.53 11.48
CA ALA A 108 29.25 -21.05 12.25
C ALA A 108 29.20 -21.46 13.69
N GLU A 109 28.05 -21.86 14.17
CA GLU A 109 27.95 -22.34 15.52
C GLU A 109 28.32 -23.78 15.61
#